data_c9d5302400f7d7df06aafdedc459d133
#
_entry.id   c9d5302400f7d7df06aafdedc459d133
#
_cell.length_a   1.000
_cell.length_b   1.000
_cell.length_c   1.000
_cell.angle_alpha   90.00
_cell.angle_beta   90.00
_cell.angle_gamma   90.00
#
_symmetry.space_group_name_H-M   'P 1'
#
loop_
_entity.id
_entity.type
_entity.pdbx_description
1 polymer ?
#
loop_
_entity_poly.entity_id
_entity_poly.type
_entity_poly.pdbx_seq_one_letter_code
_entity_poly.pdbx_strand_id
1 'polypeptide(L)'
;MDAALEERGKEGAADVRTRASLVNDPLNIAWDNTEKTATLYLQNSGENQLDLDTVGVFIASTSLSVSVADGSTIWVPGDVVQFTVDDTSNALDYTGTNDVIITITVVSSATGYAGAHTVSEEVRLVTS
;
A
#
# COMPACT_ATOMS: atom_id res chain seq x y z
N MET A 1 -15.12 13.64 26.72
CA MET A 1 -14.28 12.57 26.30
C MET A 1 -15.03 11.36 25.71
N ASP A 2 -16.10 10.99 26.31
CA ASP A 2 -16.87 9.82 25.86
C ASP A 2 -17.39 9.96 24.46
N ALA A 3 -17.92 11.14 24.10
CA ALA A 3 -18.40 11.37 22.73
C ALA A 3 -17.27 11.30 21.70
N ALA A 4 -16.09 11.85 22.06
CA ALA A 4 -14.93 11.77 21.18
C ALA A 4 -14.41 10.34 21.05
N LEU A 5 -14.49 9.55 22.13
CA LEU A 5 -14.12 8.14 22.09
C LEU A 5 -15.09 7.33 21.23
N GLU A 6 -16.38 7.64 21.31
CA GLU A 6 -17.38 6.97 20.49
C GLU A 6 -17.19 7.26 19.00
N GLU A 7 -16.91 8.52 18.64
CA GLU A 7 -16.59 8.88 17.27
C GLU A 7 -15.32 8.17 16.79
N ARG A 8 -14.30 8.16 17.61
CA ARG A 8 -13.06 7.44 17.30
C ARG A 8 -13.32 5.94 17.17
N GLY A 9 -14.21 5.40 17.97
CA GLY A 9 -14.59 4.01 17.88
C GLY A 9 -15.22 3.68 16.55
N LYS A 10 -16.08 4.57 16.03
CA LYS A 10 -16.69 4.39 14.71
C LYS A 10 -15.68 4.54 13.59
N GLU A 11 -14.81 5.55 13.67
CA GLU A 11 -13.73 5.73 12.70
C GLU A 11 -12.76 4.57 12.77
N GLY A 12 -12.39 4.13 13.96
CA GLY A 12 -11.51 2.99 14.17
C GLY A 12 -12.11 1.71 13.62
N ALA A 13 -13.43 1.52 13.74
CA ALA A 13 -14.10 0.36 13.18
C ALA A 13 -14.07 0.37 11.65
N ALA A 14 -14.26 1.54 11.03
CA ALA A 14 -14.13 1.69 9.58
C ALA A 14 -12.70 1.44 9.13
N ASP A 15 -11.70 1.98 9.86
CA ASP A 15 -10.30 1.77 9.56
C ASP A 15 -9.89 0.31 9.71
N VAL A 16 -10.40 -0.38 10.73
CA VAL A 16 -10.11 -1.80 10.93
C VAL A 16 -10.71 -2.64 9.81
N ARG A 17 -11.85 -2.23 9.26
CA ARG A 17 -12.49 -2.91 8.15
C ARG A 17 -11.81 -2.67 6.81
N THR A 18 -11.16 -1.52 6.65
CA THR A 18 -10.46 -1.14 5.42
C THR A 18 -8.99 -0.98 5.74
N ARG A 19 -8.22 -2.06 5.60
CA ARG A 19 -6.80 -2.07 5.94
C ARG A 19 -6.02 -2.93 4.98
N ALA A 20 -4.78 -2.53 4.74
CA ALA A 20 -3.80 -3.36 4.06
C ALA A 20 -2.47 -3.27 4.80
N SER A 21 -1.70 -4.33 4.71
CA SER A 21 -0.39 -4.43 5.33
C SER A 21 0.65 -4.82 4.30
N LEU A 22 1.82 -4.19 4.38
CA LEU A 22 2.96 -4.57 3.56
C LEU A 22 3.55 -5.87 4.10
N VAL A 23 3.63 -6.89 3.26
CA VAL A 23 4.10 -8.23 3.62
C VAL A 23 5.57 -8.41 3.29
N ASN A 24 6.14 -7.59 2.42
CA ASN A 24 7.57 -7.62 2.11
C ASN A 24 8.41 -7.48 3.38
N ASP A 25 9.62 -8.04 3.34
CA ASP A 25 10.62 -7.71 4.35
C ASP A 25 10.94 -6.21 4.24
N PRO A 26 10.62 -5.40 5.26
CA PRO A 26 10.82 -3.95 5.16
C PRO A 26 12.28 -3.54 5.07
N LEU A 27 13.21 -4.44 5.39
CA LEU A 27 14.64 -4.18 5.29
C LEU A 27 15.24 -4.64 3.97
N ASN A 28 14.43 -5.19 3.07
CA ASN A 28 14.93 -5.74 1.80
C ASN A 28 13.85 -5.71 0.74
N ILE A 29 13.50 -4.50 0.28
CA ILE A 29 12.60 -4.34 -0.86
C ILE A 29 13.46 -4.12 -2.09
N ALA A 30 13.34 -5.01 -3.06
CA ALA A 30 14.11 -4.94 -4.29
C ALA A 30 13.66 -3.76 -5.14
N TRP A 31 14.60 -2.89 -5.48
CA TRP A 31 14.38 -1.75 -6.37
C TRP A 31 15.16 -1.95 -7.65
N ASP A 32 14.48 -1.85 -8.79
CA ASP A 32 15.11 -1.85 -10.10
C ASP A 32 15.31 -0.39 -10.55
N ASN A 33 16.53 0.11 -10.46
CA ASN A 33 16.82 1.51 -10.78
C ASN A 33 16.87 1.77 -12.28
N THR A 34 16.95 0.74 -13.10
CA THR A 34 16.92 0.87 -14.56
C THR A 34 15.48 1.02 -15.04
N GLU A 35 14.59 0.15 -14.58
CA GLU A 35 13.16 0.18 -14.91
C GLU A 35 12.37 1.12 -14.01
N LYS A 36 12.95 1.53 -12.88
CA LYS A 36 12.29 2.35 -11.86
C LYS A 36 11.06 1.66 -11.27
N THR A 37 11.20 0.37 -10.98
CA THR A 37 10.11 -0.46 -10.48
C THR A 37 10.47 -1.14 -9.19
N ALA A 38 9.43 -1.48 -8.41
CA ALA A 38 9.54 -2.36 -7.25
C ALA A 38 8.34 -3.28 -7.20
N THR A 39 8.51 -4.42 -6.53
CA THR A 39 7.41 -5.37 -6.31
C THR A 39 6.99 -5.28 -4.85
N LEU A 40 5.70 -5.05 -4.63
CA LEU A 40 5.12 -4.99 -3.30
C LEU A 40 4.10 -6.12 -3.12
N TYR A 41 4.11 -6.74 -1.97
CA TYR A 41 3.11 -7.73 -1.57
C TYR A 41 2.27 -7.09 -0.47
N LEU A 42 0.98 -6.89 -0.75
CA LEU A 42 0.07 -6.27 0.20
C LEU A 42 -1.01 -7.26 0.58
N GLN A 43 -1.25 -7.39 1.87
CA GLN A 43 -2.30 -8.24 2.41
C GLN A 43 -3.49 -7.38 2.81
N ASN A 44 -4.70 -7.81 2.43
CA ASN A 44 -5.92 -7.23 2.97
C ASN A 44 -6.06 -7.70 4.43
N SER A 45 -5.67 -6.84 5.34
CA SER A 45 -5.70 -7.13 6.78
C SER A 45 -6.95 -6.61 7.47
N GLY A 46 -7.90 -6.08 6.69
CA GLY A 46 -9.18 -5.60 7.18
C GLY A 46 -10.28 -6.62 7.00
N GLU A 47 -11.53 -6.14 7.08
CA GLU A 47 -12.72 -6.96 6.97
C GLU A 47 -13.49 -6.73 5.67
N ASN A 48 -13.19 -5.66 4.95
CA ASN A 48 -13.83 -5.31 3.69
C ASN A 48 -12.99 -5.74 2.51
N GLN A 49 -13.65 -6.04 1.40
CA GLN A 49 -12.97 -6.21 0.12
C GLN A 49 -12.36 -4.87 -0.30
N LEU A 50 -11.14 -4.91 -0.81
CA LEU A 50 -10.42 -3.72 -1.26
C LEU A 50 -10.44 -3.62 -2.78
N ASP A 51 -10.35 -2.38 -3.27
CA ASP A 51 -10.32 -2.08 -4.69
C ASP A 51 -8.88 -2.19 -5.19
N LEU A 52 -8.66 -2.99 -6.23
CA LEU A 52 -7.36 -3.18 -6.85
C LEU A 52 -6.94 -1.99 -7.73
N ASP A 53 -7.90 -1.23 -8.23
CA ASP A 53 -7.64 -0.17 -9.22
C ASP A 53 -7.31 1.18 -8.59
N THR A 54 -7.56 1.34 -7.30
CA THR A 54 -7.37 2.62 -6.61
C THR A 54 -6.28 2.60 -5.55
N VAL A 55 -5.42 1.60 -5.57
CA VAL A 55 -4.27 1.55 -4.67
C VAL A 55 -3.30 2.67 -5.04
N GLY A 56 -2.95 3.49 -4.06
CA GLY A 56 -1.95 4.54 -4.22
C GLY A 56 -0.67 4.17 -3.48
N VAL A 57 0.46 4.40 -4.11
CA VAL A 57 1.77 4.19 -3.49
C VAL A 57 2.64 5.40 -3.75
N PHE A 58 3.26 5.91 -2.70
CA PHE A 58 4.24 6.99 -2.75
C PHE A 58 5.54 6.49 -2.14
N ILE A 59 6.65 6.80 -2.76
CA ILE A 59 7.97 6.62 -2.16
C ILE A 59 8.60 7.99 -2.04
N ALA A 60 8.96 8.38 -0.81
CA ALA A 60 9.56 9.68 -0.52
C ALA A 60 8.75 10.84 -1.13
N SER A 61 7.43 10.79 -1.04
CA SER A 61 6.48 11.77 -1.57
C SER A 61 6.31 11.76 -3.10
N THR A 62 6.94 10.84 -3.80
CA THR A 62 6.76 10.68 -5.24
C THR A 62 5.68 9.63 -5.50
N SER A 63 4.65 10.02 -6.25
CA SER A 63 3.57 9.12 -6.63
C SER A 63 4.03 8.12 -7.69
N LEU A 64 3.70 6.85 -7.48
CA LEU A 64 4.06 5.78 -8.41
C LEU A 64 2.82 5.23 -9.07
N SER A 65 2.98 4.72 -10.29
CA SER A 65 1.93 3.94 -10.94
C SER A 65 1.89 2.55 -10.31
N VAL A 66 0.69 2.06 -10.04
CA VAL A 66 0.49 0.76 -9.38
C VAL A 66 -0.31 -0.14 -10.29
N SER A 67 0.16 -1.37 -10.49
CA SER A 67 -0.54 -2.38 -11.27
C SER A 67 -0.47 -3.73 -10.58
N VAL A 68 -1.52 -4.54 -10.77
CA VAL A 68 -1.54 -5.91 -10.26
C VAL A 68 -0.60 -6.77 -11.10
N ALA A 69 0.29 -7.49 -10.44
CA ALA A 69 1.32 -8.28 -11.13
C ALA A 69 1.00 -9.77 -11.16
N ASP A 70 0.09 -10.26 -10.31
CA ASP A 70 -0.23 -11.69 -10.20
C ASP A 70 -1.55 -12.10 -10.85
N GLY A 71 -2.19 -11.18 -11.58
CA GLY A 71 -3.45 -11.46 -12.25
C GLY A 71 -4.68 -11.47 -11.34
N SER A 72 -4.56 -11.04 -10.10
CA SER A 72 -5.70 -10.96 -9.19
C SER A 72 -6.78 -10.02 -9.73
N THR A 73 -8.05 -10.41 -9.57
CA THR A 73 -9.20 -9.62 -10.01
C THR A 73 -10.03 -9.12 -8.83
N ILE A 74 -9.85 -9.70 -7.67
CA ILE A 74 -10.51 -9.29 -6.42
C ILE A 74 -9.49 -9.34 -5.28
N TRP A 75 -9.76 -8.57 -4.23
CA TRP A 75 -8.88 -8.52 -3.08
C TRP A 75 -9.70 -8.63 -1.81
N VAL A 76 -9.98 -9.86 -1.42
CA VAL A 76 -10.80 -10.17 -0.25
C VAL A 76 -9.95 -10.22 1.02
N PRO A 77 -10.57 -10.11 2.21
CA PRO A 77 -9.83 -10.20 3.46
C PRO A 77 -8.96 -11.46 3.55
N GLY A 78 -7.72 -11.26 3.97
CA GLY A 78 -6.73 -12.31 4.08
C GLY A 78 -5.87 -12.53 2.84
N ASP A 79 -6.30 -12.06 1.69
CA ASP A 79 -5.56 -12.25 0.44
C ASP A 79 -4.34 -11.34 0.36
N VAL A 80 -3.25 -11.91 -0.14
CA VAL A 80 -2.04 -11.17 -0.49
C VAL A 80 -2.02 -11.01 -2.01
N VAL A 81 -1.90 -9.77 -2.46
CA VAL A 81 -1.82 -9.44 -3.88
C VAL A 81 -0.45 -8.85 -4.18
N GLN A 82 0.14 -9.30 -5.28
CA GLN A 82 1.41 -8.77 -5.76
C GLN A 82 1.16 -7.58 -6.67
N PHE A 83 1.79 -6.45 -6.33
CA PHE A 83 1.70 -5.23 -7.11
C PHE A 83 3.08 -4.86 -7.65
N THR A 84 3.10 -4.31 -8.87
CA THR A 84 4.27 -3.64 -9.40
C THR A 84 4.04 -2.14 -9.29
N VAL A 85 5.00 -1.43 -8.70
CA VAL A 85 4.98 0.02 -8.63
C VAL A 85 6.06 0.56 -9.56
N ASP A 86 5.73 1.61 -10.30
CA ASP A 86 6.57 2.14 -11.37
C ASP A 86 6.66 3.67 -11.21
N ASP A 87 7.88 4.19 -11.12
CA ASP A 87 8.13 5.61 -11.13
C ASP A 87 8.15 6.11 -12.58
N THR A 88 6.97 6.36 -13.13
CA THR A 88 6.81 6.83 -14.49
C THR A 88 7.36 8.24 -14.71
N SER A 89 7.49 9.02 -13.63
CA SER A 89 8.06 10.37 -13.69
C SER A 89 9.59 10.37 -13.74
N ASN A 90 10.21 9.21 -13.47
CA ASN A 90 11.66 9.07 -13.40
C ASN A 90 12.30 10.04 -12.38
N ALA A 91 11.59 10.31 -11.29
CA ALA A 91 12.01 11.23 -10.25
C ALA A 91 12.90 10.55 -9.20
N LEU A 92 12.80 9.24 -9.07
CA LEU A 92 13.54 8.47 -8.07
C LEU A 92 14.82 7.89 -8.66
N ASP A 93 15.90 8.02 -7.91
CA ASP A 93 17.19 7.46 -8.29
C ASP A 93 17.83 6.87 -7.05
N TYR A 94 17.69 5.55 -6.92
CA TYR A 94 18.21 4.82 -5.78
C TYR A 94 19.22 3.77 -6.24
N THR A 95 20.43 3.87 -5.72
CA THR A 95 21.47 2.90 -5.96
C THR A 95 21.95 2.35 -4.61
N GLY A 96 22.33 1.09 -4.58
CA GLY A 96 22.78 0.45 -3.36
C GLY A 96 21.62 0.26 -2.37
N THR A 97 21.80 0.70 -1.16
CA THR A 97 20.82 0.55 -0.07
C THR A 97 20.36 1.92 0.40
N ASN A 98 19.05 2.14 0.38
CA ASN A 98 18.45 3.41 0.76
C ASN A 98 17.25 3.20 1.68
N ASP A 99 17.20 3.94 2.78
CA ASP A 99 16.04 3.93 3.68
C ASP A 99 15.10 5.05 3.26
N VAL A 100 13.84 4.70 3.00
CA VAL A 100 12.83 5.64 2.53
C VAL A 100 11.50 5.39 3.25
N ILE A 101 10.63 6.38 3.21
CA ILE A 101 9.25 6.22 3.69
C ILE A 101 8.39 5.84 2.50
N ILE A 102 7.70 4.71 2.60
CA ILE A 102 6.69 4.29 1.64
C ILE A 102 5.30 4.58 2.24
N THR A 103 4.43 5.17 1.45
CA THR A 103 3.05 5.47 1.86
C THR A 103 2.10 4.73 0.92
N ILE A 104 1.20 3.95 1.50
CA ILE A 104 0.27 3.12 0.76
C ILE A 104 -1.14 3.50 1.17
N THR A 105 -2.01 3.78 0.19
CA THR A 105 -3.42 4.08 0.41
C THR A 105 -4.27 3.03 -0.29
N VAL A 106 -5.22 2.46 0.44
CA VAL A 106 -6.18 1.50 -0.09
C VAL A 106 -7.60 2.00 0.17
N VAL A 107 -8.52 1.60 -0.70
CA VAL A 107 -9.92 2.02 -0.63
C VAL A 107 -10.80 0.78 -0.64
N SER A 108 -11.86 0.81 0.16
CA SER A 108 -12.86 -0.26 0.17
C SER A 108 -13.65 -0.27 -1.14
N SER A 109 -13.89 -1.46 -1.69
CA SER A 109 -14.76 -1.65 -2.84
C SER A 109 -16.20 -1.97 -2.44
N ALA A 110 -16.48 -2.05 -1.13
CA ALA A 110 -17.80 -2.42 -0.64
C ALA A 110 -18.84 -1.34 -0.97
N THR A 111 -19.97 -1.74 -1.52
CA THR A 111 -21.07 -0.83 -1.86
C THR A 111 -21.61 -0.17 -0.60
N GLY A 112 -21.75 1.16 -0.64
CA GLY A 112 -22.24 1.94 0.49
C GLY A 112 -21.25 2.13 1.62
N TYR A 113 -20.00 1.74 1.43
CA TYR A 113 -18.96 1.81 2.44
C TYR A 113 -17.73 2.50 1.87
N ALA A 114 -17.60 3.77 2.16
CA ALA A 114 -16.50 4.58 1.67
C ALA A 114 -15.36 4.59 2.69
N GLY A 115 -14.68 3.46 2.86
CA GLY A 115 -13.53 3.37 3.74
C GLY A 115 -12.23 3.52 2.98
N ALA A 116 -11.28 4.24 3.56
CA ALA A 116 -9.92 4.34 3.04
C ALA A 116 -8.94 4.20 4.19
N HIS A 117 -7.77 3.67 3.90
CA HIS A 117 -6.72 3.51 4.90
C HIS A 117 -5.37 3.87 4.27
N THR A 118 -4.61 4.69 4.97
CA THR A 118 -3.27 5.06 4.57
C THR A 118 -2.28 4.59 5.63
N VAL A 119 -1.25 3.91 5.20
CA VAL A 119 -0.15 3.47 6.06
C VAL A 119 1.16 4.01 5.52
N SER A 120 2.00 4.53 6.43
CA SER A 120 3.35 4.96 6.10
C SER A 120 4.34 4.12 6.91
N GLU A 121 5.39 3.67 6.25
CA GLU A 121 6.37 2.78 6.88
C GLU A 121 7.74 3.09 6.33
N GLU A 122 8.75 3.08 7.20
CA GLU A 122 10.13 3.18 6.77
C GLU A 122 10.58 1.82 6.27
N VAL A 123 11.11 1.80 5.06
CA VAL A 123 11.57 0.58 4.39
C VAL A 123 12.94 0.81 3.80
N ARG A 124 13.63 -0.28 3.53
CA ARG A 124 14.95 -0.24 2.88
C ARG A 124 14.83 -0.76 1.46
N LEU A 125 15.15 0.10 0.51
CA LEU A 125 15.25 -0.29 -0.90
C LEU A 125 16.65 -0.80 -1.17
N VAL A 126 16.73 -1.97 -1.78
CA VAL A 126 18.01 -2.61 -2.13
C VAL A 126 18.06 -2.71 -3.64
N THR A 127 19.02 -2.04 -4.24
CA THR A 127 19.25 -2.08 -5.69
C THR A 127 20.42 -3.02 -5.98
N SER A 128 20.16 -3.98 -6.83
CA SER A 128 21.17 -4.95 -7.24
C SER A 128 22.09 -4.40 -8.32
#